data_114c981e8d27307f1419430e99871671
#
_entry.id   114c981e8d27307f1419430e99871671
#
_cell.length_a   1.000
_cell.length_b   1.000
_cell.length_c   1.000
_cell.angle_alpha   90.00
_cell.angle_beta   90.00
_cell.angle_gamma   90.00
#
_symmetry.space_group_name_H-M   'P 1'
#
loop_
_entity.id
_entity.type
_entity.pdbx_description
1 polymer ?
#
loop_
_entity_poly.entity_id
_entity_poly.type
_entity_poly.pdbx_seq_one_letter_code
_entity_poly.pdbx_strand_id
1 'polypeptide(L)'
;MTNKYGVIKQIIDLYEEYELEQKHLNVLDFARWIIAKADEDPESEEKVSDSGSSSSSFPIINKFDDKTRFLETTARIARYHEFYARKALKDMVINTRLEFLFLQTVDMLEKAKKTDLINIYHLEYTTGMDTIRRLINNGLLYEIQDETDKRIKQLVLSDLGKEVLVQANKRMNDESAMFFAAVSDNKWKKVLPVLQEIDEFHHTVYQKHNSKPFAEISNLVDSLKHLFK
;
A
#
# COMPACT_ATOMS: atom_id res chain seq x y z
N MET A 1 -40.72 14.27 7.91
CA MET A 1 -39.96 15.31 8.63
C MET A 1 -38.78 14.63 9.32
N THR A 2 -37.58 14.81 8.81
CA THR A 2 -36.38 14.24 9.41
C THR A 2 -36.16 14.87 10.78
N ASN A 3 -36.12 14.04 11.83
CA ASN A 3 -35.91 14.48 13.21
C ASN A 3 -34.51 15.10 13.36
N LYS A 4 -34.42 16.39 13.18
CA LYS A 4 -33.19 17.18 13.12
C LYS A 4 -32.35 17.09 14.43
N TYR A 5 -32.95 16.62 15.52
CA TYR A 5 -32.35 16.54 16.86
C TYR A 5 -32.21 15.09 17.36
N GLY A 6 -32.53 14.09 16.55
CA GLY A 6 -32.47 12.67 16.97
C GLY A 6 -31.09 12.23 17.44
N VAL A 7 -30.05 12.61 16.70
CA VAL A 7 -28.66 12.28 17.06
C VAL A 7 -28.20 12.99 18.34
N ILE A 8 -28.62 14.27 18.52
CA ILE A 8 -28.26 15.02 19.74
C ILE A 8 -28.90 14.38 20.96
N LYS A 9 -30.17 13.95 20.84
CA LYS A 9 -30.85 13.24 21.92
C LYS A 9 -30.16 11.92 22.26
N GLN A 10 -29.79 11.14 21.28
CA GLN A 10 -29.01 9.89 21.49
C GLN A 10 -27.68 10.15 22.20
N ILE A 11 -26.97 11.21 21.85
CA ILE A 11 -25.70 11.56 22.51
C ILE A 11 -25.97 11.97 23.98
N ILE A 12 -27.05 12.68 24.27
CA ILE A 12 -27.41 13.05 25.64
C ILE A 12 -27.76 11.79 26.45
N ASP A 13 -28.61 10.92 25.92
CA ASP A 13 -29.00 9.67 26.56
C ASP A 13 -27.76 8.78 26.87
N LEU A 14 -26.80 8.67 25.94
CA LEU A 14 -25.55 7.96 26.14
C LEU A 14 -24.61 8.65 27.16
N TYR A 15 -24.62 9.98 27.22
CA TYR A 15 -23.83 10.69 28.19
C TYR A 15 -24.36 10.52 29.61
N GLU A 16 -25.69 10.54 29.82
CA GLU A 16 -26.30 10.25 31.10
C GLU A 16 -25.96 8.83 31.59
N GLU A 17 -25.92 7.85 30.70
CA GLU A 17 -25.53 6.48 31.02
C GLU A 17 -24.02 6.40 31.38
N TYR A 18 -23.16 7.06 30.64
CA TYR A 18 -21.72 7.16 30.95
C TYR A 18 -21.47 7.82 32.31
N GLU A 19 -22.24 8.85 32.67
CA GLU A 19 -22.14 9.55 33.96
C GLU A 19 -22.48 8.67 35.14
N LEU A 20 -23.37 7.70 34.98
CA LEU A 20 -23.71 6.70 36.00
C LEU A 20 -22.61 5.65 36.20
N GLU A 21 -21.83 5.34 35.20
CA GLU A 21 -20.82 4.30 35.22
C GLU A 21 -19.41 4.83 35.61
N GLN A 22 -19.11 6.08 35.35
CA GLN A 22 -17.74 6.63 35.46
C GLN A 22 -17.60 7.73 36.50
N LYS A 23 -16.49 7.70 37.23
CA LYS A 23 -16.15 8.71 38.27
C LYS A 23 -15.49 9.98 37.74
N HIS A 24 -14.91 9.91 36.53
CA HIS A 24 -14.25 11.05 35.90
C HIS A 24 -14.91 11.35 34.56
N LEU A 25 -15.48 12.55 34.44
CA LEU A 25 -16.25 12.98 33.31
C LEU A 25 -15.41 13.89 32.41
N ASN A 26 -14.94 13.36 31.28
CA ASN A 26 -14.32 14.17 30.23
C ASN A 26 -14.73 13.64 28.83
N VAL A 27 -14.64 14.53 27.85
CA VAL A 27 -15.12 14.24 26.47
C VAL A 27 -14.34 13.12 25.79
N LEU A 28 -13.04 12.98 26.09
CA LEU A 28 -12.20 11.93 25.47
C LEU A 28 -12.53 10.55 26.03
N ASP A 29 -12.76 10.44 27.33
CA ASP A 29 -13.13 9.18 27.96
C ASP A 29 -14.57 8.78 27.59
N PHE A 30 -15.48 9.74 27.47
CA PHE A 30 -16.82 9.50 26.93
C PHE A 30 -16.78 8.99 25.50
N ALA A 31 -15.96 9.58 24.62
CA ALA A 31 -15.82 9.10 23.25
C ALA A 31 -15.25 7.67 23.19
N ARG A 32 -14.28 7.32 24.05
CA ARG A 32 -13.75 5.96 24.16
C ARG A 32 -14.79 4.96 24.65
N TRP A 33 -15.58 5.36 25.67
CA TRP A 33 -16.65 4.55 26.22
C TRP A 33 -17.74 4.26 25.19
N ILE A 34 -18.17 5.26 24.40
CA ILE A 34 -19.12 5.04 23.29
C ILE A 34 -18.60 4.03 22.28
N ILE A 35 -17.30 4.12 21.91
CA ILE A 35 -16.72 3.20 20.93
C ILE A 35 -16.68 1.79 21.52
N ALA A 36 -16.24 1.62 22.77
CA ALA A 36 -16.19 0.33 23.43
C ALA A 36 -17.59 -0.30 23.55
N LYS A 37 -18.59 0.49 23.92
CA LYS A 37 -19.97 0.04 24.06
C LYS A 37 -20.61 -0.37 22.71
N ALA A 38 -20.25 0.33 21.63
CA ALA A 38 -20.68 -0.06 20.28
C ALA A 38 -20.06 -1.37 19.81
N ASP A 39 -18.85 -1.70 20.29
CA ASP A 39 -18.18 -2.97 19.99
C ASP A 39 -18.72 -4.15 20.84
N GLU A 40 -19.36 -3.89 21.99
CA GLU A 40 -19.94 -4.91 22.89
C GLU A 40 -21.40 -5.29 22.55
N ASP A 41 -22.10 -4.52 21.72
CA ASP A 41 -23.51 -4.74 21.36
C ASP A 41 -23.63 -5.57 20.08
N PRO A 42 -23.94 -6.90 20.16
CA PRO A 42 -24.07 -7.78 19.00
C PRO A 42 -25.21 -7.37 18.04
N GLU A 43 -26.18 -6.56 18.52
CA GLU A 43 -27.26 -6.04 17.66
C GLU A 43 -26.83 -4.81 16.85
N SER A 44 -25.66 -4.19 17.17
CA SER A 44 -25.15 -3.04 16.41
C SER A 44 -24.55 -3.47 15.07
N GLU A 45 -24.10 -4.72 14.90
CA GLU A 45 -23.62 -5.22 13.62
C GLU A 45 -24.72 -5.32 12.55
N GLU A 46 -25.97 -5.57 12.94
CA GLU A 46 -27.08 -5.61 11.97
C GLU A 46 -27.65 -4.23 11.58
N LYS A 47 -27.45 -3.18 12.40
CA LYS A 47 -27.99 -1.83 12.12
C LYS A 47 -26.98 -0.87 11.52
N VAL A 48 -25.69 -1.13 11.62
CA VAL A 48 -24.63 -0.36 10.95
C VAL A 48 -24.47 -0.78 9.48
N SER A 49 -25.04 -1.93 9.08
CA SER A 49 -24.99 -2.42 7.70
C SER A 49 -25.94 -1.69 6.73
N ASP A 50 -26.84 -0.81 7.18
CA ASP A 50 -27.84 -0.23 6.28
C ASP A 50 -27.92 1.32 6.22
N SER A 51 -27.00 2.05 6.85
CA SER A 51 -26.98 3.52 6.74
C SER A 51 -25.71 4.11 6.14
N GLY A 52 -24.97 3.31 5.39
CA GLY A 52 -23.77 3.68 4.68
C GLY A 52 -23.46 2.78 3.50
N SER A 53 -24.48 2.22 2.83
CA SER A 53 -24.27 1.63 1.52
C SER A 53 -23.93 2.76 0.55
N SER A 54 -22.65 3.19 0.56
CA SER A 54 -22.08 3.61 -0.70
C SER A 54 -22.36 2.43 -1.64
N SER A 55 -23.29 2.61 -2.57
CA SER A 55 -23.51 1.68 -3.66
C SER A 55 -22.13 1.49 -4.30
N SER A 56 -21.41 0.44 -3.87
CA SER A 56 -20.13 0.18 -4.47
C SER A 56 -20.45 -0.06 -5.93
N SER A 57 -19.76 0.64 -6.81
CA SER A 57 -19.90 0.48 -8.26
C SER A 57 -19.60 -0.96 -8.71
N PHE A 58 -19.40 -1.87 -7.77
CA PHE A 58 -18.99 -3.26 -7.98
C PHE A 58 -19.76 -4.23 -7.08
N PRO A 59 -21.08 -4.41 -7.30
CA PRO A 59 -21.90 -5.32 -6.50
C PRO A 59 -21.42 -6.77 -6.52
N ILE A 60 -20.64 -7.16 -7.53
CA ILE A 60 -20.07 -8.51 -7.65
C ILE A 60 -19.00 -8.77 -6.59
N ILE A 61 -18.16 -7.78 -6.28
CA ILE A 61 -17.06 -7.95 -5.30
C ILE A 61 -17.60 -8.17 -3.89
N ASN A 62 -18.74 -7.58 -3.55
CA ASN A 62 -19.39 -7.78 -2.26
C ASN A 62 -19.96 -9.19 -2.06
N LYS A 63 -20.02 -10.02 -3.14
CA LYS A 63 -20.44 -11.41 -3.08
C LYS A 63 -19.28 -12.38 -2.83
N PHE A 64 -18.04 -11.92 -2.89
CA PHE A 64 -16.88 -12.75 -2.58
C PHE A 64 -16.71 -12.90 -1.06
N ASP A 65 -16.07 -14.00 -0.65
CA ASP A 65 -15.61 -14.15 0.73
C ASP A 65 -14.56 -13.08 1.09
N ASP A 66 -14.33 -12.86 2.37
CA ASP A 66 -13.49 -11.77 2.87
C ASP A 66 -12.05 -11.81 2.36
N LYS A 67 -11.45 -12.99 2.22
CA LYS A 67 -10.08 -13.13 1.73
C LYS A 67 -9.99 -12.76 0.26
N THR A 68 -10.89 -13.26 -0.56
CA THR A 68 -10.98 -12.91 -1.98
C THR A 68 -11.26 -11.41 -2.15
N ARG A 69 -12.17 -10.86 -1.34
CA ARG A 69 -12.47 -9.42 -1.36
C ARG A 69 -11.27 -8.57 -0.98
N PHE A 70 -10.50 -8.98 0.03
CA PHE A 70 -9.27 -8.30 0.42
C PHE A 70 -8.25 -8.29 -0.72
N LEU A 71 -7.95 -9.46 -1.32
CA LEU A 71 -6.99 -9.59 -2.41
C LEU A 71 -7.40 -8.78 -3.65
N GLU A 72 -8.65 -8.88 -4.08
CA GLU A 72 -9.16 -8.15 -5.24
C GLU A 72 -9.20 -6.63 -5.00
N THR A 73 -9.51 -6.20 -3.78
CA THR A 73 -9.47 -4.77 -3.41
C THR A 73 -8.05 -4.26 -3.44
N THR A 74 -7.10 -4.98 -2.87
CA THR A 74 -5.67 -4.62 -2.87
C THR A 74 -5.13 -4.54 -4.31
N ALA A 75 -5.47 -5.50 -5.16
CA ALA A 75 -5.08 -5.49 -6.58
C ALA A 75 -5.65 -4.27 -7.33
N ARG A 76 -6.89 -3.85 -7.05
CA ARG A 76 -7.48 -2.64 -7.65
C ARG A 76 -6.82 -1.36 -7.13
N ILE A 77 -6.52 -1.29 -5.84
CA ILE A 77 -5.79 -0.17 -5.24
C ILE A 77 -4.44 0.02 -5.94
N ALA A 78 -3.69 -1.06 -6.17
CA ALA A 78 -2.43 -1.01 -6.90
C ALA A 78 -2.61 -0.50 -8.34
N ARG A 79 -3.70 -0.87 -9.04
CA ARG A 79 -4.01 -0.37 -10.39
C ARG A 79 -4.35 1.12 -10.39
N TYR A 80 -5.07 1.63 -9.39
CA TYR A 80 -5.35 3.06 -9.26
C TYR A 80 -4.06 3.85 -9.02
N HIS A 81 -3.20 3.37 -8.13
CA HIS A 81 -1.89 3.98 -7.89
C HIS A 81 -1.05 4.04 -9.17
N GLU A 82 -0.96 2.93 -9.93
CA GLU A 82 -0.26 2.93 -11.21
C GLU A 82 -0.86 3.91 -12.23
N PHE A 83 -2.19 4.02 -12.28
CA PHE A 83 -2.88 4.98 -13.14
C PHE A 83 -2.56 6.43 -12.77
N TYR A 84 -2.63 6.77 -11.48
CA TYR A 84 -2.34 8.14 -11.02
C TYR A 84 -0.87 8.49 -11.14
N ALA A 85 0.02 7.56 -10.85
CA ALA A 85 1.46 7.74 -11.04
C ALA A 85 1.80 8.10 -12.50
N ARG A 86 1.22 7.40 -13.49
CA ARG A 86 1.37 7.78 -14.92
C ARG A 86 0.84 9.17 -15.22
N LYS A 87 -0.24 9.60 -14.58
CA LYS A 87 -0.77 10.96 -14.75
C LYS A 87 0.14 11.99 -14.12
N ALA A 88 0.68 11.72 -12.93
CA ALA A 88 1.61 12.61 -12.25
C ALA A 88 2.93 12.76 -13.01
N LEU A 89 3.44 11.69 -13.62
CA LEU A 89 4.69 11.68 -14.38
C LEU A 89 4.51 12.07 -15.86
N LYS A 90 3.28 12.36 -16.30
CA LYS A 90 3.02 12.81 -17.67
C LYS A 90 3.87 14.04 -18.00
N ASP A 91 4.39 14.08 -19.22
CA ASP A 91 5.26 15.16 -19.74
C ASP A 91 6.65 15.24 -19.07
N MET A 92 7.05 14.21 -18.33
CA MET A 92 8.44 14.04 -17.89
C MET A 92 9.21 13.08 -18.83
N VAL A 93 10.53 13.05 -18.69
CA VAL A 93 11.40 12.10 -19.41
C VAL A 93 11.09 10.65 -19.01
N ILE A 94 10.72 10.45 -17.74
CA ILE A 94 10.13 9.20 -17.24
C ILE A 94 8.60 9.31 -17.23
N ASN A 95 7.91 8.23 -17.54
CA ASN A 95 6.45 8.22 -17.64
C ASN A 95 5.77 7.04 -16.93
N THR A 96 6.53 6.19 -16.25
CA THR A 96 6.03 5.06 -15.48
C THR A 96 6.53 5.11 -14.04
N ARG A 97 5.70 4.59 -13.13
CA ARG A 97 6.09 4.42 -11.72
C ARG A 97 7.35 3.55 -11.58
N LEU A 98 7.50 2.53 -12.42
CA LEU A 98 8.67 1.66 -12.38
C LEU A 98 9.97 2.39 -12.72
N GLU A 99 9.96 3.28 -13.71
CA GLU A 99 11.12 4.12 -14.03
C GLU A 99 11.48 5.04 -12.85
N PHE A 100 10.49 5.65 -12.23
CA PHE A 100 10.68 6.45 -11.01
C PHE A 100 11.30 5.63 -9.87
N LEU A 101 10.75 4.45 -9.59
CA LEU A 101 11.26 3.57 -8.54
C LEU A 101 12.70 3.12 -8.80
N PHE A 102 13.06 2.84 -10.05
CA PHE A 102 14.43 2.47 -10.41
C PHE A 102 15.41 3.62 -10.16
N LEU A 103 15.07 4.85 -10.57
CA LEU A 103 15.90 6.01 -10.27
C LEU A 103 16.06 6.22 -8.76
N GLN A 104 14.96 6.15 -8.01
CA GLN A 104 14.97 6.31 -6.56
C GLN A 104 15.81 5.24 -5.87
N THR A 105 15.71 3.98 -6.30
CA THR A 105 16.50 2.88 -5.71
C THR A 105 17.99 3.03 -6.02
N VAL A 106 18.34 3.44 -7.25
CA VAL A 106 19.74 3.69 -7.59
C VAL A 106 20.31 4.86 -6.80
N ASP A 107 19.51 5.89 -6.55
CA ASP A 107 19.90 7.03 -5.69
C ASP A 107 20.16 6.58 -4.24
N MET A 108 19.26 5.79 -3.68
CA MET A 108 19.38 5.27 -2.30
C MET A 108 20.57 4.32 -2.10
N LEU A 109 20.91 3.53 -3.13
CA LEU A 109 22.01 2.57 -3.09
C LEU A 109 23.35 3.16 -3.58
N GLU A 110 23.32 4.38 -4.12
CA GLU A 110 24.43 5.05 -4.82
C GLU A 110 24.92 4.27 -6.07
N LYS A 111 25.03 2.95 -5.96
CA LYS A 111 25.39 2.02 -7.04
C LYS A 111 24.50 0.78 -6.93
N ALA A 112 23.90 0.34 -8.03
CA ALA A 112 23.01 -0.83 -8.06
C ALA A 112 23.35 -1.77 -9.21
N LYS A 113 23.31 -3.08 -8.99
CA LYS A 113 23.34 -4.05 -10.09
C LYS A 113 21.97 -4.10 -10.76
N LYS A 114 21.95 -4.40 -12.06
CA LYS A 114 20.69 -4.57 -12.81
C LYS A 114 19.78 -5.61 -12.18
N THR A 115 20.38 -6.71 -11.71
CA THR A 115 19.67 -7.79 -11.03
C THR A 115 19.07 -7.38 -9.70
N ASP A 116 19.69 -6.44 -8.98
CA ASP A 116 19.17 -5.96 -7.70
C ASP A 116 17.83 -5.25 -7.91
N LEU A 117 17.76 -4.36 -8.92
CA LEU A 117 16.50 -3.68 -9.27
C LEU A 117 15.39 -4.66 -9.67
N ILE A 118 15.74 -5.67 -10.47
CA ILE A 118 14.77 -6.69 -10.92
C ILE A 118 14.25 -7.50 -9.73
N ASN A 119 15.14 -7.90 -8.83
CA ASN A 119 14.81 -8.73 -7.67
C ASN A 119 14.02 -7.96 -6.61
N ILE A 120 14.38 -6.70 -6.33
CA ILE A 120 13.67 -5.84 -5.36
C ILE A 120 12.19 -5.69 -5.74
N TYR A 121 11.90 -5.54 -7.03
CA TYR A 121 10.53 -5.31 -7.51
C TYR A 121 9.84 -6.57 -8.07
N HIS A 122 10.42 -7.76 -7.88
CA HIS A 122 9.87 -9.05 -8.35
C HIS A 122 9.45 -9.05 -9.82
N LEU A 123 10.31 -8.47 -10.67
CA LEU A 123 10.00 -8.30 -12.09
C LEU A 123 10.46 -9.50 -12.92
N GLU A 124 9.75 -9.72 -14.03
CA GLU A 124 10.29 -10.51 -15.12
C GLU A 124 11.56 -9.84 -15.67
N TYR A 125 12.58 -10.65 -15.92
CA TYR A 125 13.92 -10.17 -16.34
C TYR A 125 13.84 -9.24 -17.56
N THR A 126 13.03 -9.58 -18.56
CA THR A 126 12.83 -8.77 -19.76
C THR A 126 12.25 -7.40 -19.44
N THR A 127 11.23 -7.32 -18.59
CA THR A 127 10.58 -6.06 -18.18
C THR A 127 11.57 -5.15 -17.45
N GLY A 128 12.33 -5.71 -16.50
CA GLY A 128 13.33 -4.96 -15.77
C GLY A 128 14.45 -4.44 -16.68
N MET A 129 14.98 -5.29 -17.55
CA MET A 129 16.05 -4.91 -18.49
C MET A 129 15.59 -3.87 -19.51
N ASP A 130 14.36 -3.94 -20.00
CA ASP A 130 13.84 -2.94 -20.92
C ASP A 130 13.64 -1.59 -20.26
N THR A 131 13.21 -1.58 -19.00
CA THR A 131 13.12 -0.34 -18.21
C THR A 131 14.50 0.27 -17.98
N ILE A 132 15.49 -0.52 -17.57
CA ILE A 132 16.87 -0.06 -17.38
C ILE A 132 17.43 0.49 -18.70
N ARG A 133 17.22 -0.20 -19.83
CA ARG A 133 17.69 0.26 -21.14
C ARG A 133 17.07 1.60 -21.52
N ARG A 134 15.78 1.83 -21.26
CA ARG A 134 15.15 3.13 -21.51
C ARG A 134 15.78 4.23 -20.66
N LEU A 135 16.02 3.98 -19.37
CA LEU A 135 16.64 4.95 -18.48
C LEU A 135 18.07 5.32 -18.92
N ILE A 136 18.85 4.33 -19.38
CA ILE A 136 20.19 4.57 -19.93
C ILE A 136 20.11 5.37 -21.25
N ASN A 137 19.22 4.99 -22.17
CA ASN A 137 19.04 5.66 -23.46
C ASN A 137 18.56 7.11 -23.29
N ASN A 138 17.77 7.38 -22.24
CA ASN A 138 17.35 8.74 -21.89
C ASN A 138 18.42 9.52 -21.11
N GLY A 139 19.61 8.95 -20.91
CA GLY A 139 20.72 9.60 -20.22
C GLY A 139 20.52 9.79 -18.71
N LEU A 140 19.57 9.08 -18.10
CA LEU A 140 19.24 9.20 -16.66
C LEU A 140 20.12 8.30 -15.80
N LEU A 141 20.52 7.15 -16.33
CA LEU A 141 21.46 6.21 -15.75
C LEU A 141 22.65 5.99 -16.66
N TYR A 142 23.78 5.65 -16.09
CA TYR A 142 24.93 5.13 -16.82
C TYR A 142 25.55 3.93 -16.10
N GLU A 143 26.31 3.12 -16.84
CA GLU A 143 26.98 1.94 -16.32
C GLU A 143 28.43 2.26 -15.94
N ILE A 144 28.85 1.81 -14.79
CA ILE A 144 30.26 1.76 -14.36
C ILE A 144 30.67 0.33 -14.13
N GLN A 145 31.95 0.05 -14.20
CA GLN A 145 32.50 -1.26 -13.79
C GLN A 145 32.56 -1.36 -12.27
N ASP A 146 32.24 -2.54 -11.74
CA ASP A 146 32.44 -2.82 -10.33
C ASP A 146 33.94 -2.83 -9.99
N GLU A 147 34.30 -2.30 -8.84
CA GLU A 147 35.70 -2.16 -8.41
C GLU A 147 36.35 -3.51 -8.10
N THR A 148 35.53 -4.47 -7.64
CA THR A 148 35.99 -5.80 -7.19
C THR A 148 35.90 -6.87 -8.27
N ASP A 149 34.84 -6.80 -9.12
CA ASP A 149 34.63 -7.70 -10.24
C ASP A 149 34.29 -6.93 -11.53
N LYS A 150 35.28 -6.74 -12.37
CA LYS A 150 35.16 -6.01 -13.65
C LYS A 150 34.18 -6.63 -14.64
N ARG A 151 33.66 -7.84 -14.39
CA ARG A 151 32.59 -8.46 -15.20
C ARG A 151 31.24 -7.92 -14.85
N ILE A 152 31.09 -7.35 -13.66
CA ILE A 152 29.84 -6.78 -13.17
C ILE A 152 29.78 -5.30 -13.55
N LYS A 153 28.65 -4.89 -14.08
CA LYS A 153 28.32 -3.48 -14.32
C LYS A 153 27.30 -3.02 -13.31
N GLN A 154 27.58 -1.88 -12.70
CA GLN A 154 26.68 -1.18 -11.78
C GLN A 154 26.06 0.03 -12.47
N LEU A 155 24.85 0.34 -12.09
CA LEU A 155 24.09 1.52 -12.52
C LEU A 155 24.32 2.65 -11.52
N VAL A 156 24.47 3.86 -12.05
CA VAL A 156 24.62 5.09 -11.27
C VAL A 156 23.73 6.17 -11.91
N LEU A 157 23.17 7.05 -11.09
CA LEU A 157 22.44 8.23 -11.58
C LEU A 157 23.40 9.21 -12.27
N SER A 158 22.98 9.69 -13.43
CA SER A 158 23.58 10.87 -14.04
C SER A 158 23.10 12.16 -13.33
N ASP A 159 23.74 13.30 -13.60
CA ASP A 159 23.28 14.57 -13.08
C ASP A 159 21.87 14.91 -13.60
N LEU A 160 21.57 14.61 -14.86
CA LEU A 160 20.22 14.70 -15.42
C LEU A 160 19.25 13.75 -14.67
N GLY A 161 19.69 12.53 -14.36
CA GLY A 161 18.89 11.58 -13.58
C GLY A 161 18.52 12.10 -12.20
N LYS A 162 19.44 12.77 -11.51
CA LYS A 162 19.19 13.41 -10.20
C LYS A 162 18.18 14.56 -10.32
N GLU A 163 18.34 15.42 -11.33
CA GLU A 163 17.39 16.52 -11.57
C GLU A 163 15.97 16.01 -11.86
N VAL A 164 15.86 14.99 -12.72
CA VAL A 164 14.58 14.36 -13.05
C VAL A 164 13.97 13.69 -11.82
N LEU A 165 14.78 13.02 -10.98
CA LEU A 165 14.33 12.38 -9.75
C LEU A 165 13.77 13.39 -8.73
N VAL A 166 14.42 14.56 -8.57
CA VAL A 166 13.90 15.63 -7.69
C VAL A 166 12.52 16.11 -8.15
N GLN A 167 12.34 16.32 -9.44
CA GLN A 167 11.03 16.72 -9.98
C GLN A 167 9.99 15.63 -9.87
N ALA A 168 10.37 14.36 -10.12
CA ALA A 168 9.49 13.21 -10.00
C ALA A 168 9.05 12.98 -8.56
N ASN A 169 9.96 13.12 -7.58
CA ASN A 169 9.65 13.02 -6.15
C ASN A 169 8.55 14.01 -5.74
N LYS A 170 8.64 15.26 -6.21
CA LYS A 170 7.60 16.26 -5.91
C LYS A 170 6.24 15.82 -6.45
N ARG A 171 6.16 15.39 -7.72
CA ARG A 171 4.91 14.96 -8.35
C ARG A 171 4.33 13.70 -7.72
N MET A 172 5.19 12.75 -7.33
CA MET A 172 4.77 11.52 -6.66
C MET A 172 4.30 11.79 -5.22
N ASN A 173 4.87 12.77 -4.53
CA ASN A 173 4.37 13.21 -3.22
C ASN A 173 2.98 13.86 -3.35
N ASP A 174 2.75 14.70 -4.37
CA ASP A 174 1.44 15.28 -4.65
C ASP A 174 0.41 14.18 -5.00
N GLU A 175 0.83 13.18 -5.79
CA GLU A 175 0.01 12.00 -6.12
C GLU A 175 -0.37 11.22 -4.85
N SER A 176 0.58 10.93 -3.98
CA SER A 176 0.33 10.21 -2.73
C SER A 176 -0.63 10.97 -1.80
N ALA A 177 -0.45 12.28 -1.67
CA ALA A 177 -1.35 13.12 -0.89
C ALA A 177 -2.79 13.07 -1.44
N MET A 178 -2.95 13.15 -2.76
CA MET A 178 -4.24 13.02 -3.44
C MET A 178 -4.83 11.61 -3.27
N PHE A 179 -4.01 10.56 -3.39
CA PHE A 179 -4.45 9.17 -3.28
C PHE A 179 -5.08 8.86 -1.92
N PHE A 180 -4.51 9.40 -0.85
CA PHE A 180 -4.99 9.20 0.51
C PHE A 180 -5.98 10.29 0.99
N ALA A 181 -6.37 11.25 0.15
CA ALA A 181 -7.20 12.39 0.56
C ALA A 181 -8.54 12.02 1.22
N ALA A 182 -9.11 10.86 0.86
CA ALA A 182 -10.38 10.37 1.42
C ALA A 182 -10.22 9.48 2.67
N VAL A 183 -8.98 9.19 3.08
CA VAL A 183 -8.70 8.25 4.19
C VAL A 183 -7.76 8.90 5.19
N SER A 184 -8.20 9.04 6.44
CA SER A 184 -7.35 9.61 7.49
C SER A 184 -6.10 8.75 7.75
N ASP A 185 -5.02 9.42 8.16
CA ASP A 185 -3.75 8.79 8.51
C ASP A 185 -3.90 7.65 9.51
N ASN A 186 -4.74 7.84 10.52
CA ASN A 186 -4.97 6.83 11.55
C ASN A 186 -5.62 5.55 11.01
N LYS A 187 -6.35 5.62 9.90
CA LYS A 187 -6.98 4.44 9.28
C LYS A 187 -6.00 3.66 8.42
N TRP A 188 -5.34 4.30 7.46
CA TRP A 188 -4.44 3.56 6.57
C TRP A 188 -3.17 3.06 7.29
N LYS A 189 -2.65 3.81 8.28
CA LYS A 189 -1.50 3.38 9.09
C LYS A 189 -1.79 2.13 9.93
N LYS A 190 -3.05 1.84 10.29
CA LYS A 190 -3.41 0.57 10.95
C LYS A 190 -3.37 -0.64 10.02
N VAL A 191 -3.59 -0.43 8.73
CA VAL A 191 -3.58 -1.51 7.72
C VAL A 191 -2.16 -1.82 7.26
N LEU A 192 -1.25 -0.83 7.28
CA LEU A 192 0.12 -0.98 6.78
C LEU A 192 0.89 -2.14 7.42
N PRO A 193 0.90 -2.35 8.76
CA PRO A 193 1.60 -3.48 9.37
C PRO A 193 1.11 -4.84 8.87
N VAL A 194 -0.21 -4.99 8.66
CA VAL A 194 -0.79 -6.23 8.14
C VAL A 194 -0.33 -6.51 6.72
N LEU A 195 -0.28 -5.47 5.87
CA LEU A 195 0.23 -5.61 4.51
C LEU A 195 1.72 -5.94 4.49
N GLN A 196 2.51 -5.32 5.38
CA GLN A 196 3.95 -5.60 5.52
C GLN A 196 4.21 -7.04 5.98
N GLU A 197 3.44 -7.56 6.93
CA GLU A 197 3.55 -8.94 7.39
C GLU A 197 3.27 -9.94 6.25
N ILE A 198 2.23 -9.69 5.46
CA ILE A 198 1.90 -10.50 4.28
C ILE A 198 3.04 -10.42 3.25
N ASP A 199 3.55 -9.22 2.97
CA ASP A 199 4.61 -8.99 2.01
C ASP A 199 5.91 -9.69 2.41
N GLU A 200 6.37 -9.53 3.66
CA GLU A 200 7.59 -10.17 4.19
C GLU A 200 7.54 -11.69 4.09
N PHE A 201 6.40 -12.27 4.47
CA PHE A 201 6.20 -13.71 4.36
C PHE A 201 6.33 -14.19 2.92
N HIS A 202 5.58 -13.57 2.00
CA HIS A 202 5.56 -13.97 0.61
C HIS A 202 6.83 -13.60 -0.15
N HIS A 203 7.50 -12.50 0.22
CA HIS A 203 8.81 -12.14 -0.33
C HIS A 203 9.82 -13.27 -0.13
N THR A 204 9.90 -13.83 1.08
CA THR A 204 10.79 -14.95 1.38
C THR A 204 10.47 -16.20 0.56
N VAL A 205 9.20 -16.52 0.40
CA VAL A 205 8.73 -17.66 -0.40
C VAL A 205 9.05 -17.42 -1.88
N TYR A 206 8.74 -16.24 -2.40
CA TYR A 206 8.97 -15.87 -3.80
C TYR A 206 10.46 -15.95 -4.17
N GLN A 207 11.33 -15.33 -3.40
CA GLN A 207 12.76 -15.32 -3.71
C GLN A 207 13.38 -16.70 -3.83
N LYS A 208 12.95 -17.64 -3.00
CA LYS A 208 13.56 -18.98 -2.91
C LYS A 208 12.85 -20.04 -3.76
N HIS A 209 11.59 -19.81 -4.11
CA HIS A 209 10.72 -20.89 -4.62
C HIS A 209 9.82 -20.49 -5.79
N ASN A 210 10.01 -19.31 -6.41
CA ASN A 210 9.18 -18.83 -7.52
C ASN A 210 9.13 -19.76 -8.75
N SER A 211 10.16 -20.60 -8.94
CA SER A 211 10.22 -21.58 -10.02
C SER A 211 9.51 -22.90 -9.73
N LYS A 212 9.03 -23.10 -8.50
CA LYS A 212 8.39 -24.36 -8.09
C LYS A 212 6.92 -24.42 -8.50
N PRO A 213 6.36 -25.62 -8.76
CA PRO A 213 4.93 -25.80 -8.94
C PRO A 213 4.11 -25.35 -7.73
N PHE A 214 2.88 -24.89 -7.96
CA PHE A 214 1.99 -24.40 -6.92
C PHE A 214 1.82 -25.36 -5.74
N ALA A 215 1.68 -26.68 -6.01
CA ALA A 215 1.51 -27.69 -4.95
C ALA A 215 2.71 -27.76 -3.98
N GLU A 216 3.95 -27.60 -4.50
CA GLU A 216 5.15 -27.57 -3.67
C GLU A 216 5.22 -26.29 -2.83
N ILE A 217 4.87 -25.14 -3.44
CA ILE A 217 4.81 -23.85 -2.72
C ILE A 217 3.75 -23.92 -1.62
N SER A 218 2.57 -24.46 -1.92
CA SER A 218 1.50 -24.63 -0.93
C SER A 218 1.92 -25.47 0.27
N ASN A 219 2.54 -26.62 0.03
CA ASN A 219 3.06 -27.48 1.10
C ASN A 219 4.14 -26.78 1.94
N LEU A 220 5.01 -26.00 1.30
CA LEU A 220 6.02 -25.22 1.99
C LEU A 220 5.38 -24.14 2.87
N VAL A 221 4.44 -23.36 2.34
CA VAL A 221 3.69 -22.34 3.09
C VAL A 221 2.98 -22.97 4.29
N ASP A 222 2.34 -24.13 4.11
CA ASP A 222 1.71 -24.87 5.20
C ASP A 222 2.70 -25.31 6.30
N SER A 223 3.91 -25.67 5.92
CA SER A 223 4.97 -26.03 6.88
C SER A 223 5.53 -24.83 7.64
N LEU A 224 5.49 -23.64 7.06
CA LEU A 224 6.08 -22.43 7.64
C LEU A 224 5.09 -21.60 8.48
N LYS A 225 3.79 -21.76 8.28
CA LYS A 225 2.77 -20.93 8.93
C LYS A 225 2.81 -20.93 10.47
N HIS A 226 3.41 -21.95 11.09
CA HIS A 226 3.58 -22.03 12.54
C HIS A 226 4.67 -21.11 13.09
N LEU A 227 5.57 -20.61 12.21
CA LEU A 227 6.65 -19.70 12.58
C LEU A 227 6.21 -18.22 12.63
N PHE A 228 5.01 -17.92 12.10
CA PHE A 228 4.48 -16.57 11.95
C PHE A 228 3.15 -16.34 12.72
N LYS A 229 2.87 -17.21 13.69
CA LYS A 229 1.72 -17.08 14.60
C LYS A 229 2.13 -16.65 15.99
#